data_143f334dca255a5e5a4b4b437e5110e3
#
_entry.id   143f334dca255a5e5a4b4b437e5110e3
#
_cell.length_a   1.000
_cell.length_b   1.000
_cell.length_c   1.000
_cell.angle_alpha   90.00
_cell.angle_beta   90.00
_cell.angle_gamma   90.00
#
_symmetry.space_group_name_H-M   'P 1'
#
loop_
_entity.id
_entity.type
_entity.pdbx_description
1 polymer ?
#
loop_
_entity_poly.entity_id
_entity_poly.type
_entity_poly.pdbx_seq_one_letter_code
_entity_poly.pdbx_strand_id
1 'polypeptide(L)' 'MKENPDVAAIYHELSGRYGQAMTMDDVKKEMQYKKTDTIKQYFPDGWISGRGGMRIKTISFARQLAELSN' A
#
# COMPACT_ATOMS: atom_id res chain seq x y z
N MET A 1 -1.78 19.89 9.39
CA MET A 1 -0.67 18.94 9.51
C MET A 1 -0.08 18.68 8.12
N LYS A 2 1.22 18.83 8.01
CA LYS A 2 1.87 18.61 6.71
C LYS A 2 2.03 17.13 6.45
N GLU A 3 1.64 16.71 5.28
CA GLU A 3 1.87 15.34 4.84
C GLU A 3 3.34 15.13 4.55
N ASN A 4 3.84 13.92 4.80
CA ASN A 4 5.22 13.55 4.48
C ASN A 4 5.43 13.71 2.96
N PRO A 5 6.42 14.49 2.50
CA PRO A 5 6.65 14.69 1.07
C PRO A 5 6.94 13.39 0.31
N ASP A 6 7.43 12.36 1.01
CA ASP A 6 7.69 11.07 0.39
C ASP A 6 6.40 10.37 -0.06
N VAL A 7 5.27 10.70 0.57
CA VAL A 7 3.98 10.10 0.21
C VAL A 7 3.64 10.40 -1.25
N ALA A 8 3.79 11.64 -1.68
CA ALA A 8 3.48 12.03 -3.05
C ALA A 8 4.36 11.27 -4.06
N ALA A 9 5.65 11.18 -3.80
CA ALA A 9 6.58 10.48 -4.67
C ALA A 9 6.26 8.99 -4.75
N ILE A 10 6.02 8.36 -3.61
CA ILE A 10 5.65 6.95 -3.55
C ILE A 10 4.33 6.70 -4.27
N TYR A 11 3.33 7.55 -4.01
CA TYR A 11 2.03 7.44 -4.65
C TYR A 11 2.12 7.53 -6.17
N HIS A 12 2.87 8.50 -6.69
CA HIS A 12 3.05 8.67 -8.13
C HIS A 12 3.65 7.43 -8.76
N GLU A 13 4.65 6.87 -8.15
CA GLU A 13 5.31 5.68 -8.65
C GLU A 13 4.37 4.47 -8.63
N LEU A 14 3.71 4.24 -7.50
CA LEU A 14 2.82 3.09 -7.34
C LEU A 14 1.56 3.20 -8.19
N SER A 15 0.97 4.40 -8.26
CA SER A 15 -0.23 4.58 -9.08
C SER A 15 0.06 4.41 -10.58
N GLY A 16 1.28 4.72 -11.00
CA GLY A 16 1.71 4.47 -12.36
C GLY A 16 1.81 2.99 -12.69
N ARG A 17 2.13 2.14 -11.70
CA ARG A 17 2.23 0.68 -11.89
C ARG A 17 0.92 -0.05 -11.63
N TYR A 18 0.18 0.34 -10.60
CA TYR A 18 -0.96 -0.43 -10.10
C TYR A 18 -2.29 0.32 -10.19
N GLY A 19 -2.29 1.58 -10.54
CA GLY A 19 -3.50 2.39 -10.57
C GLY A 19 -3.87 2.92 -9.19
N GLN A 20 -5.15 3.16 -8.98
CA GLN A 20 -5.65 3.80 -7.75
C GLN A 20 -5.82 2.84 -6.58
N ALA A 21 -5.80 1.54 -6.84
CA ALA A 21 -5.94 0.53 -5.80
C ALA A 21 -5.00 -0.65 -6.08
N MET A 22 -4.51 -1.26 -5.00
CA MET A 22 -3.62 -2.41 -5.08
C MET A 22 -4.28 -3.62 -4.44
N THR A 23 -4.07 -4.79 -5.04
CA THR A 23 -4.51 -6.05 -4.45
C THR A 23 -3.50 -6.51 -3.40
N MET A 24 -3.88 -7.53 -2.61
CA MET A 24 -2.92 -8.14 -1.67
C MET A 24 -1.69 -8.67 -2.42
N ASP A 25 -1.90 -9.28 -3.59
CA ASP A 25 -0.79 -9.80 -4.39
C ASP A 25 0.13 -8.67 -4.89
N ASP A 26 -0.44 -7.53 -5.28
CA ASP A 26 0.35 -6.38 -5.70
C ASP A 26 1.25 -5.89 -4.57
N VAL A 27 0.71 -5.81 -3.35
CA VAL A 27 1.47 -5.38 -2.18
C VAL A 27 2.58 -6.38 -1.84
N LYS A 28 2.27 -7.67 -1.88
CA LYS A 28 3.29 -8.71 -1.65
C LYS A 28 4.43 -8.58 -2.65
N LYS A 29 4.09 -8.35 -3.90
CA LYS A 29 5.07 -8.22 -4.98
C LYS A 29 5.95 -6.99 -4.78
N GLU A 30 5.32 -5.86 -4.47
CA GLU A 30 6.03 -4.60 -4.26
C GLU A 30 6.97 -4.67 -3.06
N MET A 31 6.52 -5.29 -1.97
CA MET A 31 7.31 -5.42 -0.75
C MET A 31 8.20 -6.66 -0.71
N GLN A 32 8.01 -7.56 -1.68
CA GLN A 32 8.72 -8.85 -1.74
C GLN A 32 8.44 -9.73 -0.51
N TYR A 33 7.25 -9.60 0.05
CA TYR A 33 6.81 -10.44 1.16
C TYR A 33 6.02 -11.62 0.64
N LYS A 34 6.17 -12.77 1.31
CA LYS A 34 5.51 -14.00 0.88
C LYS A 34 4.23 -14.29 1.65
N LYS A 35 4.08 -13.71 2.84
CA LYS A 35 2.95 -14.02 3.72
C LYS A 35 2.00 -12.84 3.84
N THR A 36 0.70 -13.11 3.72
CA THR A 36 -0.35 -12.12 3.91
C THR A 36 -0.31 -11.52 5.32
N ASP A 37 -0.04 -12.33 6.34
CA ASP A 37 0.02 -11.87 7.72
C ASP A 37 1.09 -10.80 7.93
N THR A 38 2.23 -10.92 7.26
CA THR A 38 3.29 -9.92 7.32
C THR A 38 2.81 -8.59 6.76
N ILE A 39 2.08 -8.63 5.64
CA ILE A 39 1.52 -7.43 5.03
C ILE A 39 0.55 -6.75 6.00
N LYS A 40 -0.36 -7.49 6.60
CA LYS A 40 -1.34 -6.94 7.53
C LYS A 40 -0.70 -6.37 8.79
N GLN A 41 0.42 -6.93 9.20
CA GLN A 41 1.17 -6.45 10.36
C GLN A 41 1.77 -5.07 10.11
N TYR A 42 2.36 -4.85 8.94
CA TYR A 42 3.00 -3.58 8.60
C TYR A 42 2.05 -2.56 7.99
N PHE A 43 0.98 -3.02 7.36
CA PHE A 43 0.00 -2.15 6.71
C PHE A 43 -1.41 -2.52 7.18
N PRO A 44 -1.75 -2.18 8.44
CA PRO A 44 -3.01 -2.63 9.04
C PRO A 44 -4.24 -1.85 8.57
N ASP A 45 -4.05 -0.67 8.00
CA ASP A 45 -5.17 0.23 7.69
C ASP A 45 -5.44 0.30 6.19
N GLY A 46 -6.69 0.61 5.86
CA GLY A 46 -7.07 0.93 4.49
C GLY A 46 -7.50 -0.25 3.64
N TRP A 47 -7.49 -1.46 4.19
CA TRP A 47 -7.93 -2.63 3.44
C TRP A 47 -9.43 -2.69 3.31
N ILE A 48 -9.90 -2.92 2.09
CA ILE A 48 -11.31 -3.05 1.76
C ILE A 48 -11.56 -4.45 1.24
N SER A 49 -12.47 -5.17 1.88
CA SER A 49 -12.88 -6.50 1.42
C SER A 49 -13.93 -6.37 0.34
N GLY A 50 -13.81 -7.20 -0.71
CA GLY A 50 -14.77 -7.18 -1.80
C GLY A 50 -14.68 -8.46 -2.61
N ARG A 51 -15.42 -8.50 -3.71
CA ARG A 51 -15.34 -9.60 -4.66
C ARG A 51 -13.92 -9.69 -5.18
N GLY A 52 -13.34 -10.85 -5.16
CA GLY A 52 -11.99 -11.05 -5.64
C GLY A 52 -10.89 -10.75 -4.64
N GLY A 53 -11.25 -10.49 -3.37
CA GLY A 53 -10.29 -10.37 -2.29
C GLY A 53 -10.16 -8.98 -1.70
N MET A 54 -9.07 -8.76 -0.99
CA MET A 54 -8.79 -7.49 -0.31
C MET A 54 -8.04 -6.54 -1.22
N ARG A 55 -8.40 -5.26 -1.13
CA ARG A 55 -7.71 -4.19 -1.85
C ARG A 55 -7.44 -3.03 -0.91
N ILE A 56 -6.39 -2.28 -1.22
CA ILE A 56 -6.02 -1.08 -0.48
C ILE A 56 -5.87 0.07 -1.48
N LYS A 57 -6.36 1.24 -1.11
CA LYS A 57 -6.12 2.41 -1.96
C LYS A 57 -4.63 2.70 -2.01
N THR A 58 -4.12 2.97 -3.21
CA THR A 58 -2.71 3.23 -3.40
C THR A 58 -2.21 4.36 -2.50
N ILE A 59 -3.01 5.41 -2.31
CA ILE A 59 -2.64 6.51 -1.44
C ILE A 59 -2.52 6.08 0.03
N SER A 60 -3.40 5.21 0.50
CA SER A 60 -3.34 4.68 1.87
C SER A 60 -2.09 3.83 2.08
N PHE A 61 -1.75 3.01 1.10
CA PHE A 61 -0.53 2.22 1.14
C PHE A 61 0.71 3.11 1.13
N ALA A 62 0.71 4.15 0.28
CA ALA A 62 1.83 5.08 0.19
C ALA A 62 2.08 5.80 1.52
N ARG A 63 1.02 6.21 2.21
CA ARG A 63 1.15 6.86 3.52
C ARG A 63 1.79 5.95 4.56
N GLN A 64 1.31 4.72 4.62
CA GLN A 64 1.85 3.74 5.58
C GLN A 64 3.30 3.37 5.25
N LEU A 65 3.61 3.22 3.98
CA LEU A 65 4.98 2.92 3.54
C LEU A 65 5.94 4.06 3.89
N ALA A 66 5.52 5.31 3.70
CA ALA A 66 6.33 6.47 4.05
C ALA A 66 6.61 6.51 5.56
N GLU A 67 5.63 6.15 6.39
CA GLU A 67 5.81 6.09 7.84
C GLU A 67 6.83 5.03 8.24
N LEU A 68 6.82 3.88 7.57
CA LEU A 68 7.78 2.83 7.85
C LEU A 68 9.21 3.22 7.46
N SER A 69 9.35 4.11 6.49
CA SER A 69 10.66 4.54 6.00
C SER A 69 11.31 5.63 6.86
N ASN A 70 10.57 6.19 7.78
CA ASN A 70 11.09 7.25 8.67
C ASN A 70 11.61 6.69 9.98
#